data_440a3d86c0b4a580a639cc09f474b6d3
#
_entry.id   440a3d86c0b4a580a639cc09f474b6d3
#
_cell.length_a   1.000
_cell.length_b   1.000
_cell.length_c   1.000
_cell.angle_alpha   90.00
_cell.angle_beta   90.00
_cell.angle_gamma   90.00
#
_symmetry.space_group_name_H-M   'P 1'
#
loop_
_entity.id
_entity.type
_entity.pdbx_description
1 polymer ?
#
loop_
_entity_poly.entity_id
_entity_poly.type
_entity_poly.pdbx_seq_one_letter_code
_entity_poly.pdbx_strand_id
1 'polypeptide(L)'
;MFCGGCGSSTSATPTTRKRADPRPSDTTIIQPLTPRTTVISVPLWPAGTGPTDDQPADAGPPPVRTGGAHAAAPTEKAEPARYTLQFSTGETVSVRGSGLIGRRPLPQPSERFDHLIQITDLGMSVSKSHLEFGQHDGEFWVNDRYSGNGTVVRRAPAPALRCEPGRRYLVARGSRVEIGDQFFMVL
;
A
#
# COMPACT_ATOMS: atom_id res chain seq x y z
N MET A 1 40.59 -18.34 42.60
CA MET A 1 39.63 -17.71 43.52
C MET A 1 38.34 -17.40 42.75
N PHE A 2 37.22 -17.75 43.29
CA PHE A 2 35.92 -17.45 42.68
C PHE A 2 35.23 -16.32 43.45
N CYS A 3 34.50 -15.48 42.77
CA CYS A 3 33.68 -14.44 43.39
C CYS A 3 32.50 -15.11 44.14
N GLY A 4 32.37 -14.88 45.46
CA GLY A 4 31.32 -15.47 46.28
C GLY A 4 29.91 -14.96 46.01
N GLY A 5 29.73 -13.93 45.16
CA GLY A 5 28.42 -13.35 44.83
C GLY A 5 27.84 -13.80 43.48
N CYS A 6 28.66 -14.15 42.49
CA CYS A 6 28.21 -14.51 41.15
C CYS A 6 28.84 -15.78 40.57
N GLY A 7 29.77 -16.43 41.31
CA GLY A 7 30.45 -17.67 40.90
C GLY A 7 31.46 -17.51 39.76
N SER A 8 31.79 -16.30 39.33
CA SER A 8 32.73 -16.06 38.25
C SER A 8 34.17 -16.19 38.72
N SER A 9 35.03 -16.87 37.91
CA SER A 9 36.48 -16.99 38.19
C SER A 9 37.18 -15.64 37.96
N THR A 10 37.90 -15.16 38.95
CA THR A 10 38.68 -13.91 38.85
C THR A 10 40.02 -14.07 38.13
N SER A 11 40.42 -15.31 37.83
CA SER A 11 41.72 -15.62 37.20
C SER A 11 41.61 -16.08 35.71
N ALA A 12 40.41 -16.21 35.17
CA ALA A 12 40.21 -16.58 33.79
C ALA A 12 39.42 -15.49 33.05
N THR A 13 40.11 -14.42 32.69
CA THR A 13 39.59 -13.54 31.65
C THR A 13 39.70 -14.32 30.34
N PRO A 14 38.58 -14.72 29.69
CA PRO A 14 38.71 -15.35 28.39
C PRO A 14 39.31 -14.31 27.45
N THR A 15 40.47 -14.65 26.88
CA THR A 15 41.04 -13.87 25.79
C THR A 15 39.98 -13.89 24.68
N THR A 16 39.30 -12.77 24.50
CA THR A 16 38.31 -12.62 23.45
C THR A 16 39.05 -12.84 22.14
N ARG A 17 39.00 -14.06 21.61
CA ARG A 17 39.41 -14.32 20.24
C ARG A 17 38.52 -13.47 19.37
N LYS A 18 39.09 -12.39 18.83
CA LYS A 18 38.48 -11.56 17.82
C LYS A 18 38.14 -12.50 16.67
N ARG A 19 36.91 -12.96 16.63
CA ARG A 19 36.40 -13.78 15.51
C ARG A 19 36.53 -12.90 14.29
N ALA A 20 37.34 -13.28 13.33
CA ALA A 20 37.43 -12.57 12.07
C ALA A 20 36.01 -12.49 11.51
N ASP A 21 35.52 -11.28 11.24
CA ASP A 21 34.22 -11.07 10.62
C ASP A 21 34.29 -11.71 9.22
N PRO A 22 33.47 -12.72 8.90
CA PRO A 22 33.49 -13.36 7.59
C PRO A 22 32.92 -12.47 6.49
N ARG A 23 32.51 -11.25 6.80
CA ARG A 23 32.08 -10.29 5.78
C ARG A 23 33.30 -9.80 5.03
N PRO A 24 33.33 -9.92 3.69
CA PRO A 24 34.36 -9.28 2.91
C PRO A 24 34.29 -7.78 3.22
N SER A 25 35.45 -7.24 3.62
CA SER A 25 35.64 -5.80 3.90
C SER A 25 35.62 -4.96 2.61
N ASP A 26 35.06 -5.51 1.56
CA ASP A 26 34.93 -4.84 0.28
C ASP A 26 33.64 -4.03 0.27
N THR A 27 33.74 -2.80 0.78
CA THR A 27 32.72 -1.79 0.54
C THR A 27 32.88 -1.37 -0.93
N THR A 28 32.21 -2.09 -1.81
CA THR A 28 32.12 -1.68 -3.21
C THR A 28 31.47 -0.30 -3.23
N ILE A 29 32.24 0.73 -3.51
CA ILE A 29 31.72 2.06 -3.78
C ILE A 29 30.88 1.94 -5.04
N ILE A 30 29.56 1.96 -4.87
CA ILE A 30 28.62 2.04 -5.98
C ILE A 30 28.85 3.41 -6.63
N GLN A 31 29.56 3.43 -7.74
CA GLN A 31 29.68 4.64 -8.54
C GLN A 31 28.25 5.06 -8.95
N PRO A 32 27.89 6.33 -8.76
CA PRO A 32 26.58 6.79 -9.22
C PRO A 32 26.50 6.58 -10.72
N LEU A 33 25.49 5.81 -11.14
CA LEU A 33 25.14 5.67 -12.55
C LEU A 33 24.88 7.07 -13.09
N THR A 34 25.69 7.49 -14.06
CA THR A 34 25.41 8.70 -14.83
C THR A 34 23.99 8.61 -15.39
N PRO A 35 23.14 9.63 -15.18
CA PRO A 35 21.79 9.59 -15.72
C PRO A 35 21.90 9.50 -17.24
N ARG A 36 21.51 8.37 -17.82
CA ARG A 36 21.25 8.27 -19.24
C ARG A 36 20.01 9.11 -19.51
N THR A 37 20.22 10.33 -19.96
CA THR A 37 19.14 11.13 -20.54
C THR A 37 18.74 10.47 -21.85
N THR A 38 17.83 9.50 -21.76
CA THR A 38 17.13 9.03 -22.95
C THR A 38 16.05 10.07 -23.24
N VAL A 39 16.37 11.03 -24.08
CA VAL A 39 15.38 11.93 -24.66
C VAL A 39 14.50 11.05 -25.56
N ILE A 40 13.32 10.69 -25.09
CA ILE A 40 12.28 10.10 -25.92
C ILE A 40 11.73 11.25 -26.76
N SER A 41 12.25 11.42 -27.97
CA SER A 41 11.65 12.32 -28.96
C SER A 41 10.30 11.72 -29.36
N VAL A 42 9.23 12.35 -28.88
CA VAL A 42 7.88 12.07 -29.39
C VAL A 42 7.81 12.66 -30.79
N PRO A 43 7.49 11.89 -31.84
CA PRO A 43 7.30 12.44 -33.17
C PRO A 43 6.14 13.44 -33.13
N LEU A 44 6.44 14.70 -33.39
CA LEU A 44 5.43 15.72 -33.61
C LEU A 44 4.71 15.34 -34.92
N TRP A 45 3.44 15.01 -34.84
CA TRP A 45 2.61 14.78 -36.00
C TRP A 45 2.60 16.04 -36.85
N PRO A 46 2.95 16.00 -38.16
CA PRO A 46 2.88 17.17 -39.00
C PRO A 46 1.43 17.60 -39.16
N ALA A 47 1.15 18.86 -38.84
CA ALA A 47 -0.09 19.51 -39.18
C ALA A 47 -0.27 19.48 -40.70
N GLY A 48 -1.21 18.70 -41.17
CA GLY A 48 -1.59 18.66 -42.58
C GLY A 48 -2.18 20.00 -43.02
N THR A 49 -1.45 20.66 -43.88
CA THR A 49 -1.96 21.75 -44.71
C THR A 49 -3.05 21.21 -45.62
N GLY A 50 -4.28 21.74 -45.44
CA GLY A 50 -5.35 21.53 -46.40
C GLY A 50 -5.13 22.32 -47.69
N PRO A 51 -5.64 21.86 -48.82
CA PRO A 51 -5.86 22.70 -49.96
C PRO A 51 -7.27 23.28 -49.95
N THR A 52 -7.30 24.55 -50.31
CA THR A 52 -8.39 25.45 -50.57
C THR A 52 -9.19 25.02 -51.84
N ASP A 53 -10.37 25.57 -51.89
CA ASP A 53 -11.31 25.76 -53.06
C ASP A 53 -12.27 24.60 -53.40
N ASP A 54 -13.53 24.83 -53.21
CA ASP A 54 -14.47 25.44 -54.12
C ASP A 54 -15.89 25.47 -53.49
N GLN A 55 -16.52 26.64 -53.52
CA GLN A 55 -17.93 26.82 -53.18
C GLN A 55 -18.70 26.93 -54.55
N PRO A 56 -19.97 26.47 -54.73
CA PRO A 56 -21.08 27.20 -54.13
C PRO A 56 -22.37 26.40 -53.78
N ALA A 57 -23.12 27.06 -52.92
CA ALA A 57 -24.56 27.27 -52.89
C ALA A 57 -25.56 26.15 -52.45
N ASP A 58 -26.32 26.62 -51.47
CA ASP A 58 -27.75 26.46 -51.28
C ASP A 58 -28.31 25.16 -50.75
N ALA A 59 -28.72 25.23 -49.48
CA ALA A 59 -29.98 24.67 -49.00
C ALA A 59 -30.12 24.81 -47.46
N GLY A 60 -31.09 25.61 -47.06
CA GLY A 60 -31.96 25.47 -45.91
C GLY A 60 -31.42 25.18 -44.50
N PRO A 61 -31.90 25.91 -43.47
CA PRO A 61 -31.49 25.64 -42.08
C PRO A 61 -32.07 24.33 -41.57
N PRO A 62 -31.25 23.46 -40.91
CA PRO A 62 -31.80 22.30 -40.24
C PRO A 62 -32.47 22.68 -38.91
N PRO A 63 -33.47 21.88 -38.44
CA PRO A 63 -34.25 22.20 -37.27
C PRO A 63 -33.39 22.22 -36.01
N VAL A 64 -33.61 23.26 -35.23
CA VAL A 64 -33.04 23.42 -33.85
C VAL A 64 -33.54 22.22 -33.03
N ARG A 65 -32.65 21.26 -32.79
CA ARG A 65 -32.82 20.29 -31.71
C ARG A 65 -32.44 21.00 -30.42
N THR A 66 -33.46 21.36 -29.67
CA THR A 66 -33.34 21.74 -28.26
C THR A 66 -32.65 20.57 -27.52
N GLY A 67 -31.33 20.65 -27.42
CA GLY A 67 -30.55 19.77 -26.58
C GLY A 67 -30.94 20.04 -25.14
N GLY A 68 -31.67 19.09 -24.55
CA GLY A 68 -31.90 19.12 -23.10
C GLY A 68 -30.55 19.20 -22.39
N ALA A 69 -30.43 20.28 -21.65
CA ALA A 69 -29.37 20.38 -20.67
C ALA A 69 -29.49 19.18 -19.72
N HIS A 70 -28.65 18.19 -19.90
CA HIS A 70 -28.38 17.23 -18.84
C HIS A 70 -27.70 18.06 -17.75
N ALA A 71 -28.49 18.56 -16.81
CA ALA A 71 -28.00 18.99 -15.54
C ALA A 71 -27.28 17.77 -14.96
N ALA A 72 -25.95 17.81 -14.96
CA ALA A 72 -25.14 16.88 -14.17
C ALA A 72 -25.67 17.05 -12.73
N ALA A 73 -26.42 16.05 -12.26
CA ALA A 73 -26.77 15.96 -10.87
C ALA A 73 -25.46 16.06 -10.07
N PRO A 74 -25.40 16.87 -9.02
CA PRO A 74 -24.24 16.88 -8.14
C PRO A 74 -24.05 15.42 -7.69
N THR A 75 -22.89 14.84 -8.00
CA THR A 75 -22.50 13.52 -7.52
C THR A 75 -22.47 13.65 -6.02
N GLU A 76 -23.54 13.26 -5.37
CA GLU A 76 -23.66 13.18 -3.93
C GLU A 76 -22.51 12.27 -3.50
N LYS A 77 -21.53 12.86 -2.81
CA LYS A 77 -20.35 12.15 -2.33
C LYS A 77 -20.86 11.07 -1.39
N ALA A 78 -21.04 9.86 -1.93
CA ALA A 78 -21.57 8.73 -1.18
C ALA A 78 -20.79 8.62 0.14
N GLU A 79 -21.51 8.62 1.26
CA GLU A 79 -20.84 8.41 2.56
C GLU A 79 -20.04 7.11 2.50
N PRO A 80 -18.80 7.10 3.00
CA PRO A 80 -17.98 5.91 2.97
C PRO A 80 -18.70 4.75 3.67
N ALA A 81 -18.74 3.61 3.02
CA ALA A 81 -19.38 2.41 3.54
C ALA A 81 -18.77 2.05 4.91
N ARG A 82 -19.56 1.55 5.83
CA ARG A 82 -19.07 1.05 7.11
C ARG A 82 -18.60 -0.39 6.96
N TYR A 83 -17.39 -0.68 7.37
CA TYR A 83 -16.85 -2.03 7.49
C TYR A 83 -16.52 -2.35 8.95
N THR A 84 -16.60 -3.61 9.28
CA THR A 84 -16.21 -4.12 10.60
C THR A 84 -15.03 -5.06 10.42
N LEU A 85 -13.94 -4.80 11.13
CA LEU A 85 -12.74 -5.63 11.15
C LEU A 85 -12.73 -6.41 12.47
N GLN A 86 -12.82 -7.74 12.39
CA GLN A 86 -12.76 -8.63 13.54
C GLN A 86 -11.38 -9.29 13.57
N PHE A 87 -10.58 -8.97 14.56
CA PHE A 87 -9.21 -9.45 14.71
C PHE A 87 -9.11 -10.79 15.42
N SER A 88 -8.05 -11.55 15.11
CA SER A 88 -7.70 -12.81 15.79
C SER A 88 -7.45 -12.64 17.29
N THR A 89 -7.09 -11.44 17.73
CA THR A 89 -6.94 -11.04 19.14
C THR A 89 -8.27 -10.89 19.90
N GLY A 90 -9.41 -11.01 19.19
CA GLY A 90 -10.76 -10.86 19.74
C GLY A 90 -11.33 -9.44 19.65
N GLU A 91 -10.52 -8.47 19.25
CA GLU A 91 -10.97 -7.09 19.08
C GLU A 91 -11.81 -6.93 17.81
N THR A 92 -12.79 -6.04 17.88
CA THR A 92 -13.65 -5.69 16.74
C THR A 92 -13.67 -4.19 16.57
N VAL A 93 -13.33 -3.72 15.38
CA VAL A 93 -13.24 -2.28 15.07
C VAL A 93 -14.12 -1.95 13.87
N SER A 94 -15.03 -0.99 14.03
CA SER A 94 -15.80 -0.43 12.90
C SER A 94 -15.02 0.70 12.26
N VAL A 95 -14.82 0.62 10.94
CA VAL A 95 -14.02 1.58 10.18
C VAL A 95 -14.82 2.20 9.04
N ARG A 96 -14.47 3.45 8.74
CA ARG A 96 -14.89 4.19 7.54
C ARG A 96 -13.67 4.92 7.00
N GLY A 97 -13.60 5.11 5.68
CA GLY A 97 -12.47 5.81 5.07
C GLY A 97 -11.18 5.00 5.08
N SER A 98 -10.09 5.59 5.52
CA SER A 98 -8.73 5.04 5.43
C SER A 98 -8.12 4.73 6.79
N GLY A 99 -7.16 3.83 6.83
CA GLY A 99 -6.45 3.55 8.06
C GLY A 99 -5.15 2.76 7.88
N LEU A 100 -4.40 2.70 8.97
CA LEU A 100 -3.14 1.99 9.08
C LEU A 100 -3.22 0.96 10.19
N ILE A 101 -2.79 -0.27 9.90
CA ILE A 101 -2.79 -1.39 10.84
C ILE A 101 -1.35 -1.84 11.10
N GLY A 102 -1.02 -2.12 12.36
CA GLY A 102 0.29 -2.66 12.73
C GLY A 102 0.51 -2.75 14.23
N ARG A 103 1.69 -3.22 14.65
CA ARG A 103 2.04 -3.26 16.08
C ARG A 103 2.18 -1.87 16.71
N ARG A 104 2.56 -0.89 15.91
CA ARG A 104 2.71 0.51 16.30
C ARG A 104 2.54 1.38 15.06
N PRO A 105 1.31 1.49 14.55
CA PRO A 105 1.05 2.21 13.30
C PRO A 105 1.42 3.68 13.46
N LEU A 106 2.34 4.13 12.60
CA LEU A 106 2.81 5.50 12.58
C LEU A 106 2.75 6.02 11.13
N PRO A 107 1.88 7.01 10.84
CA PRO A 107 1.82 7.66 9.55
C PRO A 107 3.12 8.41 9.24
N GLN A 108 3.46 8.56 7.96
CA GLN A 108 4.49 9.49 7.53
C GLN A 108 3.97 10.94 7.64
N PRO A 109 4.84 11.95 7.70
CA PRO A 109 4.42 13.34 7.93
C PRO A 109 3.39 13.89 6.93
N SER A 110 3.41 13.36 5.69
CA SER A 110 2.46 13.75 4.62
C SER A 110 1.20 12.89 4.57
N GLU A 111 1.13 11.80 5.33
CA GLU A 111 0.00 10.87 5.32
C GLU A 111 -1.03 11.25 6.37
N ARG A 112 -2.29 11.06 6.01
CA ARG A 112 -3.42 11.24 6.92
C ARG A 112 -4.34 10.04 6.81
N PHE A 113 -4.68 9.47 7.97
CA PHE A 113 -5.57 8.32 8.08
C PHE A 113 -6.68 8.64 9.08
N ASP A 114 -7.87 8.12 8.82
CA ASP A 114 -9.01 8.22 9.72
C ASP A 114 -8.84 7.28 10.93
N HIS A 115 -8.12 6.17 10.74
CA HIS A 115 -7.93 5.15 11.77
C HIS A 115 -6.47 4.72 11.88
N LEU A 116 -5.98 4.60 13.11
CA LEU A 116 -4.70 3.95 13.45
C LEU A 116 -5.00 2.77 14.36
N ILE A 117 -4.93 1.55 13.82
CA ILE A 117 -5.31 0.33 14.54
C ILE A 117 -4.04 -0.40 14.99
N GLN A 118 -3.84 -0.40 16.29
CA GLN A 118 -2.72 -1.11 16.90
C GLN A 118 -3.12 -2.55 17.24
N ILE A 119 -2.29 -3.51 16.83
CA ILE A 119 -2.47 -4.94 17.15
C ILE A 119 -1.40 -5.35 18.14
N THR A 120 -1.83 -6.02 19.22
CA THR A 120 -0.92 -6.68 20.14
C THR A 120 -0.42 -7.97 19.51
N ASP A 121 0.89 -8.04 19.23
CA ASP A 121 1.55 -9.21 18.65
C ASP A 121 2.87 -9.47 19.37
N LEU A 122 2.85 -10.40 20.34
CA LEU A 122 4.01 -10.78 21.14
C LEU A 122 5.08 -11.50 20.30
N GLY A 123 4.67 -12.19 19.23
CA GLY A 123 5.56 -12.88 18.30
C GLY A 123 6.32 -11.96 17.36
N MET A 124 5.97 -10.66 17.34
CA MET A 124 6.56 -9.65 16.47
C MET A 124 6.48 -9.98 14.97
N SER A 125 5.52 -10.81 14.60
CA SER A 125 5.26 -11.20 13.21
C SER A 125 4.62 -10.07 12.40
N VAL A 126 3.87 -9.18 13.06
CA VAL A 126 3.25 -8.00 12.46
C VAL A 126 4.23 -6.83 12.47
N SER A 127 4.47 -6.18 11.35
CA SER A 127 5.32 -4.98 11.26
C SER A 127 4.72 -3.78 12.01
N LYS A 128 5.54 -2.78 12.34
CA LYS A 128 5.06 -1.55 13.03
C LYS A 128 3.92 -0.88 12.28
N SER A 129 4.12 -0.57 11.00
CA SER A 129 3.09 -0.15 10.06
C SER A 129 3.04 -1.24 8.99
N HIS A 130 2.13 -2.22 9.13
CA HIS A 130 2.11 -3.43 8.31
C HIS A 130 1.25 -3.26 7.06
N LEU A 131 0.05 -2.76 7.27
CA LEU A 131 -1.01 -2.71 6.26
C LEU A 131 -1.68 -1.35 6.27
N GLU A 132 -1.91 -0.81 5.10
CA GLU A 132 -2.82 0.31 4.84
C GLU A 132 -4.13 -0.24 4.31
N PHE A 133 -5.25 0.35 4.70
CA PHE A 133 -6.55 0.07 4.13
C PHE A 133 -7.30 1.34 3.79
N GLY A 134 -8.28 1.23 2.94
CA GLY A 134 -9.16 2.32 2.59
C GLY A 134 -10.38 1.84 1.84
N GLN A 135 -11.13 2.80 1.32
CA GLN A 135 -12.33 2.55 0.54
C GLN A 135 -12.27 3.35 -0.76
N HIS A 136 -12.80 2.77 -1.82
CA HIS A 136 -13.01 3.41 -3.10
C HIS A 136 -14.33 2.92 -3.68
N ASP A 137 -15.22 3.83 -4.00
CA ASP A 137 -16.58 3.51 -4.50
C ASP A 137 -17.35 2.51 -3.61
N GLY A 138 -17.17 2.63 -2.29
CA GLY A 138 -17.81 1.72 -1.33
C GLY A 138 -17.13 0.36 -1.18
N GLU A 139 -16.10 0.05 -1.95
CA GLU A 139 -15.33 -1.18 -1.86
C GLU A 139 -14.11 -1.02 -0.93
N PHE A 140 -13.87 -2.04 -0.12
CA PHE A 140 -12.72 -2.06 0.80
C PHE A 140 -11.48 -2.57 0.08
N TRP A 141 -10.34 -1.91 0.29
CA TRP A 141 -9.05 -2.33 -0.25
C TRP A 141 -7.98 -2.36 0.83
N VAL A 142 -6.96 -3.18 0.60
CA VAL A 142 -5.76 -3.28 1.44
C VAL A 142 -4.50 -3.10 0.60
N ASN A 143 -3.43 -2.61 1.25
CA ASN A 143 -2.12 -2.42 0.66
C ASN A 143 -1.04 -2.78 1.69
N ASP A 144 -0.20 -3.76 1.38
CA ASP A 144 0.93 -4.12 2.22
C ASP A 144 2.00 -3.02 2.20
N ARG A 145 2.41 -2.57 3.37
CA ARG A 145 3.37 -1.47 3.55
C ARG A 145 4.81 -2.00 3.68
N TYR A 146 5.23 -2.86 2.77
CA TYR A 146 6.55 -3.51 2.78
C TYR A 146 6.80 -4.22 4.11
N SER A 147 5.83 -4.98 4.55
CA SER A 147 5.88 -5.70 5.81
C SER A 147 6.88 -6.87 5.76
N GLY A 148 7.41 -7.26 6.92
CA GLY A 148 8.42 -8.34 6.98
C GLY A 148 7.88 -9.70 6.56
N ASN A 149 6.65 -10.04 6.96
CA ASN A 149 6.02 -11.33 6.65
C ASN A 149 5.01 -11.28 5.50
N GLY A 150 4.67 -10.08 5.04
CA GLY A 150 3.71 -9.86 3.97
C GLY A 150 2.26 -10.05 4.40
N THR A 151 1.37 -9.74 3.48
CA THR A 151 -0.09 -9.82 3.64
C THR A 151 -0.67 -10.86 2.69
N VAL A 152 -1.62 -11.68 3.19
CA VAL A 152 -2.31 -12.69 2.39
C VAL A 152 -3.82 -12.51 2.56
N VAL A 153 -4.55 -12.45 1.45
CA VAL A 153 -6.02 -12.40 1.43
C VAL A 153 -6.56 -13.77 1.08
N ARG A 154 -7.50 -14.28 1.90
CA ARG A 154 -8.20 -15.56 1.69
C ARG A 154 -9.69 -15.33 1.63
N ARG A 155 -10.33 -15.92 0.62
CA ARG A 155 -11.78 -15.98 0.46
C ARG A 155 -12.15 -17.28 -0.26
N ALA A 156 -12.85 -18.16 0.42
CA ALA A 156 -13.35 -19.37 -0.23
C ALA A 156 -14.38 -19.04 -1.32
N PRO A 157 -14.41 -19.74 -2.48
CA PRO A 157 -13.53 -20.86 -2.85
C PRO A 157 -12.22 -20.46 -3.55
N ALA A 158 -11.91 -19.16 -3.65
CA ALA A 158 -10.74 -18.67 -4.36
C ALA A 158 -9.42 -19.10 -3.65
N PRO A 159 -8.33 -19.26 -4.41
CA PRO A 159 -7.02 -19.49 -3.83
C PRO A 159 -6.55 -18.31 -2.99
N ALA A 160 -5.64 -18.56 -2.05
CA ALA A 160 -5.02 -17.51 -1.27
C ALA A 160 -4.22 -16.56 -2.17
N LEU A 161 -4.41 -15.27 -1.98
CA LEU A 161 -3.72 -14.22 -2.73
C LEU A 161 -2.70 -13.52 -1.83
N ARG A 162 -1.42 -13.64 -2.14
CA ARG A 162 -0.37 -12.86 -1.49
C ARG A 162 -0.31 -11.47 -2.13
N CYS A 163 -0.43 -10.44 -1.32
CA CYS A 163 -0.36 -9.06 -1.76
C CYS A 163 1.09 -8.65 -2.06
N GLU A 164 1.31 -8.03 -3.21
CA GLU A 164 2.58 -7.36 -3.53
C GLU A 164 2.65 -6.05 -2.74
N PRO A 165 3.77 -5.76 -2.07
CA PRO A 165 3.93 -4.52 -1.32
C PRO A 165 3.73 -3.28 -2.20
N GLY A 166 3.05 -2.27 -1.66
CA GLY A 166 2.78 -1.01 -2.34
C GLY A 166 1.62 -1.05 -3.35
N ARG A 167 0.98 -2.22 -3.52
CA ARG A 167 -0.16 -2.39 -4.43
C ARG A 167 -1.47 -2.55 -3.67
N ARG A 168 -2.55 -1.93 -4.15
CA ARG A 168 -3.89 -2.04 -3.58
C ARG A 168 -4.62 -3.28 -4.12
N TYR A 169 -5.28 -3.99 -3.23
CA TYR A 169 -6.10 -5.16 -3.53
C TYR A 169 -7.49 -4.98 -2.94
N LEU A 170 -8.51 -5.14 -3.77
CA LEU A 170 -9.91 -5.13 -3.31
C LEU A 170 -10.18 -6.36 -2.47
N VAL A 171 -10.85 -6.16 -1.34
CA VAL A 171 -11.16 -7.20 -0.37
C VAL A 171 -12.65 -7.19 -0.09
N ALA A 172 -13.33 -8.22 -0.53
CA ALA A 172 -14.78 -8.34 -0.31
C ALA A 172 -15.10 -8.73 1.14
N ARG A 173 -16.30 -8.41 1.58
CA ARG A 173 -16.83 -8.87 2.88
C ARG A 173 -16.79 -10.39 2.97
N GLY A 174 -16.53 -10.91 4.15
CA GLY A 174 -16.31 -12.34 4.42
C GLY A 174 -14.90 -12.83 4.10
N SER A 175 -14.00 -11.95 3.64
CA SER A 175 -12.61 -12.31 3.44
C SER A 175 -11.81 -12.26 4.73
N ARG A 176 -10.82 -13.14 4.84
CA ARG A 176 -9.79 -13.14 5.87
C ARG A 176 -8.51 -12.52 5.33
N VAL A 177 -7.97 -11.55 6.05
CA VAL A 177 -6.70 -10.90 5.74
C VAL A 177 -5.69 -11.30 6.79
N GLU A 178 -4.63 -12.01 6.38
CA GLU A 178 -3.53 -12.47 7.23
C GLU A 178 -2.37 -11.47 7.16
N ILE A 179 -1.83 -11.12 8.31
CA ILE A 179 -0.74 -10.17 8.53
C ILE A 179 0.27 -10.76 9.51
N GLY A 180 1.24 -11.49 8.99
CA GLY A 180 2.10 -12.34 9.81
C GLY A 180 1.31 -13.49 10.45
N ASP A 181 1.45 -13.70 11.77
CA ASP A 181 0.72 -14.73 12.52
C ASP A 181 -0.68 -14.27 12.97
N GLN A 182 -1.02 -13.02 12.74
CA GLN A 182 -2.32 -12.45 13.05
C GLN A 182 -3.20 -12.36 11.80
N PHE A 183 -4.50 -12.21 12.00
CA PHE A 183 -5.44 -11.98 10.91
C PHE A 183 -6.63 -11.16 11.37
N PHE A 184 -7.40 -10.66 10.42
CA PHE A 184 -8.72 -10.11 10.65
C PHE A 184 -9.71 -10.53 9.56
N MET A 185 -10.99 -10.56 9.92
CA MET A 185 -12.11 -10.77 9.00
C MET A 185 -12.68 -9.42 8.61
N VAL A 186 -13.02 -9.24 7.34
CA VAL A 186 -13.72 -8.06 6.80
C VAL A 186 -15.21 -8.37 6.74
N LEU A 187 -16.03 -7.65 7.52
CA LEU A 187 -17.48 -7.86 7.67
C LEU A 187 -18.29 -6.65 7.22
#